data_d1196361f2c4e196c0c6c2ad9e8f6a28
#
_entry.id   d1196361f2c4e196c0c6c2ad9e8f6a28
#
_cell.length_a   1.000
_cell.length_b   1.000
_cell.length_c   1.000
_cell.angle_alpha   90.00
_cell.angle_beta   90.00
_cell.angle_gamma   90.00
#
_symmetry.space_group_name_H-M   'P 1'
#
loop_
_entity.id
_entity.type
_entity.pdbx_description
1 polymer ?
#
loop_
_entity_poly.entity_id
_entity_poly.type
_entity_poly.pdbx_seq_one_letter_code
_entity_poly.pdbx_strand_id
1 'polypeptide(L)'
;MKSLIQPQPAGSGTVQGYIAALCDRYRFLQRVPVGGSACGRELSALILDCPGPRPTGRVLFSAAFHGQEWITALILLRFLEELCENLRTGKSMAQVEVRRALMGRTLFFVPLVNPDGVDIALFGSASAGVYADSVHALGGDIPGN
;
A
#
# COMPACT_ATOMS: atom_id res chain seq x y z
N MET A 1 -18.79 0.15 8.91
CA MET A 1 -18.52 -0.72 7.74
C MET A 1 -17.36 -1.66 8.12
N LYS A 2 -17.41 -2.94 7.68
CA LYS A 2 -16.30 -3.87 7.94
C LYS A 2 -15.10 -3.49 7.05
N SER A 3 -13.91 -3.42 7.64
CA SER A 3 -12.67 -3.13 6.91
C SER A 3 -12.32 -4.23 5.92
N LEU A 4 -11.78 -3.86 4.77
CA LEU A 4 -11.16 -4.78 3.82
C LEU A 4 -9.80 -5.27 4.34
N ILE A 5 -9.06 -4.37 4.99
CA ILE A 5 -7.70 -4.63 5.46
C ILE A 5 -7.77 -5.42 6.77
N GLN A 6 -7.19 -6.62 6.78
CA GLN A 6 -7.13 -7.48 7.96
C GLN A 6 -5.78 -7.35 8.66
N PRO A 7 -5.73 -7.34 10.01
CA PRO A 7 -4.49 -7.20 10.79
C PRO A 7 -3.77 -8.56 10.91
N GLN A 8 -3.22 -9.04 9.80
CA GLN A 8 -2.48 -10.31 9.72
C GLN A 8 -1.28 -10.15 8.80
N PRO A 9 -0.22 -10.97 8.94
CA PRO A 9 0.92 -10.94 8.03
C PRO A 9 0.45 -10.99 6.56
N ALA A 10 0.95 -10.07 5.76
CA ALA A 10 0.49 -9.87 4.39
C ALA A 10 1.70 -9.72 3.45
N GLY A 11 1.96 -10.75 2.67
CA GLY A 11 2.90 -10.72 1.58
C GLY A 11 2.39 -9.90 0.39
N SER A 12 3.22 -9.78 -0.63
CA SER A 12 2.97 -8.93 -1.79
C SER A 12 1.65 -9.25 -2.49
N GLY A 13 1.31 -10.52 -2.67
CA GLY A 13 0.05 -10.93 -3.28
C GLY A 13 -1.18 -10.50 -2.49
N THR A 14 -1.13 -10.60 -1.15
CA THR A 14 -2.22 -10.14 -0.27
C THR A 14 -2.40 -8.63 -0.35
N VAL A 15 -1.30 -7.88 -0.34
CA VAL A 15 -1.32 -6.41 -0.47
C VAL A 15 -1.92 -6.00 -1.81
N GLN A 16 -1.55 -6.65 -2.91
CA GLN A 16 -2.14 -6.39 -4.23
C GLN A 16 -3.65 -6.71 -4.27
N GLY A 17 -4.08 -7.77 -3.57
CA GLY A 17 -5.50 -8.09 -3.39
C GLY A 17 -6.26 -6.98 -2.65
N TYR A 18 -5.69 -6.42 -1.60
CA TYR A 18 -6.29 -5.27 -0.89
C TYR A 18 -6.36 -4.02 -1.77
N ILE A 19 -5.31 -3.73 -2.55
CA ILE A 19 -5.30 -2.63 -3.52
C ILE A 19 -6.44 -2.77 -4.52
N ALA A 20 -6.61 -3.95 -5.11
CA ALA A 20 -7.70 -4.23 -6.05
C ALA A 20 -9.08 -4.02 -5.39
N ALA A 21 -9.29 -4.59 -4.20
CA ALA A 21 -10.54 -4.46 -3.46
C ALA A 21 -10.87 -3.01 -3.07
N LEU A 22 -9.86 -2.19 -2.74
CA LEU A 22 -10.04 -0.76 -2.48
C LEU A 22 -10.49 -0.01 -3.73
N CYS A 23 -9.86 -0.26 -4.89
CA CYS A 23 -10.24 0.37 -6.16
C CYS A 23 -11.65 -0.06 -6.61
N ASP A 24 -12.02 -1.31 -6.35
CA ASP A 24 -13.38 -1.80 -6.63
C ASP A 24 -14.43 -1.13 -5.76
N ARG A 25 -14.14 -0.90 -4.48
CA ARG A 25 -15.04 -0.24 -3.54
C ARG A 25 -15.14 1.27 -3.77
N TYR A 26 -14.02 1.90 -4.10
CA TYR A 26 -13.90 3.36 -4.26
C TYR A 26 -13.48 3.69 -5.69
N ARG A 27 -14.46 3.82 -6.60
CA ARG A 27 -14.23 4.03 -8.04
C ARG A 27 -13.51 5.33 -8.40
N PHE A 28 -13.39 6.26 -7.47
CA PHE A 28 -12.59 7.48 -7.61
C PHE A 28 -11.11 7.28 -7.25
N LEU A 29 -10.73 6.13 -6.68
CA LEU A 29 -9.35 5.74 -6.42
C LEU A 29 -8.78 5.04 -7.66
N GLN A 30 -7.66 5.53 -8.17
CA GLN A 30 -7.01 5.00 -9.36
C GLN A 30 -5.77 4.18 -8.97
N ARG A 31 -5.60 3.01 -9.57
CA ARG A 31 -4.39 2.21 -9.49
C ARG A 31 -3.54 2.46 -10.74
N VAL A 32 -2.24 2.68 -10.53
CA VAL A 32 -1.26 2.86 -11.60
C VAL A 32 -0.05 1.98 -11.31
N PRO A 33 0.39 1.10 -12.24
CA PRO A 33 1.65 0.41 -12.12
C PRO A 33 2.79 1.42 -12.27
N VAL A 34 3.75 1.41 -11.34
CA VAL A 34 4.89 2.33 -11.35
C VAL A 34 6.23 1.63 -11.60
N GLY A 35 6.21 0.30 -11.65
CA GLY A 35 7.39 -0.49 -11.96
C GLY A 35 7.26 -1.95 -11.56
N GLY A 36 8.37 -2.68 -11.65
CA GLY A 36 8.51 -4.05 -11.21
C GLY A 36 9.71 -4.20 -10.28
N SER A 37 9.64 -5.13 -9.35
CA SER A 37 10.76 -5.52 -8.49
C SER A 37 11.74 -6.44 -9.22
N ALA A 38 12.88 -6.74 -8.59
CA ALA A 38 13.87 -7.67 -9.12
C ALA A 38 13.29 -9.08 -9.35
N CYS A 39 12.38 -9.53 -8.48
CA CYS A 39 11.68 -10.81 -8.63
C CYS A 39 10.42 -10.72 -9.51
N GLY A 40 10.22 -9.64 -10.24
CA GLY A 40 9.11 -9.47 -11.20
C GLY A 40 7.75 -9.13 -10.56
N ARG A 41 7.71 -8.72 -9.29
CA ARG A 41 6.48 -8.30 -8.62
C ARG A 41 6.12 -6.86 -9.00
N GLU A 42 4.84 -6.61 -9.27
CA GLU A 42 4.37 -5.27 -9.59
C GLU A 42 4.47 -4.31 -8.39
N LEU A 43 5.01 -3.13 -8.64
CA LEU A 43 4.88 -1.98 -7.75
C LEU A 43 3.71 -1.13 -8.24
N SER A 44 2.74 -0.91 -7.36
CA SER A 44 1.54 -0.13 -7.67
C SER A 44 1.50 1.15 -6.86
N ALA A 45 1.11 2.24 -7.50
CA ALA A 45 0.67 3.46 -6.84
C ALA A 45 -0.85 3.56 -6.88
N LEU A 46 -1.42 4.13 -5.82
CA LEU A 46 -2.83 4.51 -5.74
C LEU A 46 -2.92 6.03 -5.76
N ILE A 47 -3.78 6.57 -6.59
CA ILE A 47 -3.96 8.01 -6.74
C ILE A 47 -5.36 8.38 -6.28
N LEU A 48 -5.42 9.26 -5.30
CA LEU A 48 -6.64 9.91 -4.83
C LEU A 48 -6.57 11.38 -5.25
N ASP A 49 -7.29 11.71 -6.30
CA ASP A 49 -7.41 13.08 -6.78
C ASP A 49 -8.67 13.74 -6.24
N CYS A 50 -8.50 14.88 -5.60
CA CYS A 50 -9.59 15.64 -4.99
C CYS A 50 -9.66 17.02 -5.67
N PRO A 51 -10.38 17.14 -6.78
CA PRO A 51 -10.43 18.38 -7.53
C PRO A 51 -10.96 19.55 -6.71
N GLY A 52 -10.49 20.75 -7.02
CA GLY A 52 -10.90 21.99 -6.35
C GLY A 52 -10.72 23.17 -7.27
N PRO A 53 -11.17 24.39 -6.85
CA PRO A 53 -11.10 25.58 -7.67
C PRO A 53 -9.65 26.00 -8.01
N ARG A 54 -8.70 25.57 -7.18
CA ARG A 54 -7.25 25.76 -7.41
C ARG A 54 -6.49 24.54 -6.91
N PRO A 55 -5.44 24.09 -7.62
CA PRO A 55 -4.52 23.08 -7.09
C PRO A 55 -3.83 23.60 -5.81
N THR A 56 -3.84 22.80 -4.74
CA THR A 56 -3.27 23.18 -3.43
C THR A 56 -2.07 22.33 -3.03
N GLY A 57 -1.73 21.29 -3.79
CA GLY A 57 -0.52 20.50 -3.58
C GLY A 57 -0.67 19.01 -3.86
N ARG A 58 0.48 18.33 -3.82
CA ARG A 58 0.61 16.90 -4.00
C ARG A 58 1.32 16.30 -2.80
N VAL A 59 0.87 15.14 -2.32
CA VAL A 59 1.47 14.45 -1.18
C VAL A 59 1.69 13.00 -1.57
N LEU A 60 2.88 12.46 -1.26
CA LEU A 60 3.20 11.06 -1.43
C LEU A 60 3.30 10.39 -0.06
N PHE A 61 2.61 9.28 0.09
CA PHE A 61 2.73 8.34 1.19
C PHE A 61 3.33 7.04 0.67
N SER A 62 4.34 6.52 1.34
CA SER A 62 4.98 5.26 0.98
C SER A 62 5.30 4.43 2.22
N ALA A 63 5.33 3.10 2.07
CA ALA A 63 5.48 2.17 3.17
C ALA A 63 6.23 0.90 2.74
N ALA A 64 6.62 0.06 3.70
CA ALA A 64 7.28 -1.22 3.51
C ALA A 64 8.55 -1.13 2.67
N PHE A 65 9.48 -0.27 3.09
CA PHE A 65 10.82 -0.17 2.49
C PHE A 65 11.70 -1.36 2.89
N HIS A 66 11.59 -1.80 4.13
CA HIS A 66 12.30 -2.98 4.64
C HIS A 66 11.35 -4.16 4.75
N GLY A 67 11.84 -5.36 4.47
CA GLY A 67 11.01 -6.57 4.38
C GLY A 67 10.24 -6.89 5.66
N GLN A 68 10.84 -6.69 6.83
CA GLN A 68 10.20 -6.93 8.12
C GLN A 68 9.08 -5.94 8.48
N GLU A 69 9.00 -4.82 7.74
CA GLU A 69 8.03 -3.75 8.01
C GLU A 69 6.70 -3.92 7.25
N TRP A 70 6.33 -5.16 6.90
CA TRP A 70 5.09 -5.45 6.17
C TRP A 70 3.84 -4.82 6.79
N ILE A 71 3.83 -4.65 8.13
CA ILE A 71 2.72 -4.02 8.86
C ILE A 71 2.47 -2.58 8.41
N THR A 72 3.52 -1.85 7.99
CA THR A 72 3.40 -0.46 7.56
C THR A 72 2.58 -0.34 6.27
N ALA A 73 2.64 -1.34 5.38
CA ALA A 73 1.77 -1.41 4.20
C ALA A 73 0.29 -1.50 4.60
N LEU A 74 -0.03 -2.34 5.60
CA LEU A 74 -1.41 -2.49 6.08
C LEU A 74 -1.91 -1.22 6.77
N ILE A 75 -1.05 -0.56 7.56
CA ILE A 75 -1.39 0.71 8.21
C ILE A 75 -1.72 1.77 7.15
N LEU A 76 -0.89 1.88 6.10
CA LEU A 76 -1.10 2.84 5.03
C LEU A 76 -2.38 2.55 4.23
N LEU A 77 -2.64 1.28 3.89
CA LEU A 77 -3.87 0.87 3.21
C LEU A 77 -5.10 1.08 4.09
N ARG A 78 -5.01 0.83 5.40
CA ARG A 78 -6.09 1.08 6.34
C ARG A 78 -6.41 2.56 6.45
N PHE A 79 -5.37 3.40 6.53
CA PHE A 79 -5.53 4.86 6.50
C PHE A 79 -6.22 5.32 5.22
N LEU A 80 -5.80 4.81 4.05
CA LEU A 80 -6.41 5.12 2.76
C LEU A 80 -7.87 4.68 2.70
N GLU A 81 -8.20 3.47 3.19
CA GLU A 81 -9.58 2.98 3.28
C GLU A 81 -10.47 3.93 4.08
N GLU A 82 -9.99 4.36 5.26
CA GLU A 82 -10.72 5.27 6.13
C GLU A 82 -10.88 6.66 5.50
N LEU A 83 -9.83 7.15 4.86
CA LEU A 83 -9.84 8.42 4.13
C LEU A 83 -10.87 8.41 3.00
N CYS A 84 -10.86 7.36 2.17
CA CYS A 84 -11.81 7.18 1.07
C CYS A 84 -13.26 7.07 1.58
N GLU A 85 -13.49 6.35 2.69
CA GLU A 85 -14.82 6.21 3.26
C GLU A 85 -15.36 7.54 3.81
N ASN A 86 -14.53 8.31 4.51
CA ASN A 86 -14.92 9.62 5.02
C ASN A 86 -15.12 10.62 3.88
N LEU A 87 -14.30 10.57 2.83
CA LEU A 87 -14.50 11.37 1.63
C LEU A 87 -15.83 11.02 0.94
N ARG A 88 -16.15 9.73 0.79
CA ARG A 88 -17.40 9.27 0.18
C ARG A 88 -18.64 9.68 0.99
N THR A 89 -18.57 9.56 2.32
CA THR A 89 -19.71 9.82 3.21
C THR A 89 -19.82 11.27 3.69
N GLY A 90 -18.81 12.12 3.39
CA GLY A 90 -18.78 13.51 3.87
C GLY A 90 -18.53 13.65 5.38
N LYS A 91 -17.95 12.60 6.00
CA LYS A 91 -17.65 12.60 7.44
C LYS A 91 -16.29 13.23 7.72
N SER A 92 -16.13 13.67 8.98
CA SER A 92 -14.84 14.13 9.51
C SER A 92 -13.99 12.94 9.98
N MET A 93 -12.66 13.09 9.85
CA MET A 93 -11.67 12.20 10.43
C MET A 93 -10.81 13.02 11.40
N ALA A 94 -10.67 12.56 12.65
CA ALA A 94 -10.00 13.30 13.72
C ALA A 94 -10.44 14.80 13.81
N GLN A 95 -11.74 15.05 13.72
CA GLN A 95 -12.39 16.37 13.74
C GLN A 95 -12.09 17.27 12.50
N VAL A 96 -11.40 16.72 11.49
CA VAL A 96 -11.13 17.43 10.23
C VAL A 96 -12.13 17.00 9.18
N GLU A 97 -12.82 17.96 8.55
CA GLU A 97 -13.70 17.69 7.41
C GLU A 97 -12.85 17.28 6.19
N VAL A 98 -12.91 15.99 5.84
CA VAL A 98 -12.01 15.39 4.84
C VAL A 98 -12.15 16.05 3.47
N ARG A 99 -13.38 16.28 2.99
CA ARG A 99 -13.62 16.92 1.68
C ARG A 99 -12.97 18.31 1.58
N ARG A 100 -13.12 19.11 2.63
CA ARG A 100 -12.57 20.47 2.67
C ARG A 100 -11.04 20.43 2.76
N ALA A 101 -10.50 19.53 3.60
CA ALA A 101 -9.06 19.41 3.78
C ALA A 101 -8.35 18.92 2.51
N LEU A 102 -9.00 18.09 1.70
CA LEU A 102 -8.38 17.52 0.49
C LEU A 102 -8.67 18.32 -0.79
N MET A 103 -9.53 19.31 -0.75
CA MET A 103 -9.92 20.09 -1.92
C MET A 103 -8.70 20.66 -2.66
N GLY A 104 -8.56 20.34 -3.94
CA GLY A 104 -7.44 20.75 -4.79
C GLY A 104 -6.15 19.97 -4.57
N ARG A 105 -6.17 18.89 -3.79
CA ARG A 105 -5.00 18.03 -3.53
C ARG A 105 -5.08 16.73 -4.31
N THR A 106 -3.91 16.26 -4.74
CA THR A 106 -3.72 14.89 -5.24
C THR A 106 -2.82 14.13 -4.26
N LEU A 107 -3.31 13.00 -3.76
CA LEU A 107 -2.56 12.13 -2.86
C LEU A 107 -2.11 10.88 -3.62
N PHE A 108 -0.84 10.52 -3.46
CA PHE A 108 -0.23 9.33 -4.01
C PHE A 108 0.10 8.37 -2.88
N PHE A 109 -0.21 7.09 -3.05
CA PHE A 109 0.10 6.06 -2.07
C PHE A 109 0.87 4.94 -2.75
N VAL A 110 2.07 4.62 -2.25
CA VAL A 110 2.86 3.44 -2.64
C VAL A 110 2.97 2.54 -1.42
N PRO A 111 1.98 1.66 -1.19
CA PRO A 111 1.89 0.92 0.08
C PRO A 111 2.98 -0.13 0.25
N LEU A 112 3.58 -0.60 -0.84
CA LEU A 112 4.56 -1.68 -0.81
C LEU A 112 5.73 -1.34 -1.75
N VAL A 113 6.75 -0.66 -1.19
CA VAL A 113 7.93 -0.23 -1.95
C VAL A 113 8.87 -1.39 -2.23
N ASN A 114 8.99 -2.34 -1.28
CA ASN A 114 9.87 -3.51 -1.39
C ASN A 114 9.10 -4.82 -1.27
N PRO A 115 8.34 -5.22 -2.32
CA PRO A 115 7.56 -6.45 -2.30
C PRO A 115 8.40 -7.71 -2.15
N ASP A 116 9.62 -7.73 -2.72
CA ASP A 116 10.52 -8.88 -2.63
C ASP A 116 11.03 -9.06 -1.20
N GLY A 117 11.48 -7.99 -0.56
CA GLY A 117 11.94 -8.03 0.82
C GLY A 117 10.84 -8.46 1.79
N VAL A 118 9.60 -8.02 1.57
CA VAL A 118 8.46 -8.45 2.39
C VAL A 118 8.18 -9.94 2.23
N ASP A 119 8.16 -10.44 0.99
CA ASP A 119 7.90 -11.86 0.75
C ASP A 119 9.05 -12.75 1.29
N ILE A 120 10.30 -12.31 1.15
CA ILE A 120 11.45 -13.02 1.74
C ILE A 120 11.35 -13.04 3.27
N ALA A 121 11.00 -11.93 3.89
CA ALA A 121 10.86 -11.85 5.35
C ALA A 121 9.72 -12.72 5.90
N LEU A 122 8.63 -12.89 5.15
CA LEU A 122 7.48 -13.67 5.57
C LEU A 122 7.56 -15.15 5.19
N PHE A 123 8.18 -15.48 4.04
CA PHE A 123 8.08 -16.81 3.42
C PHE A 123 9.45 -17.44 3.15
N GLY A 124 10.56 -16.76 3.48
CA GLY A 124 11.92 -17.24 3.30
C GLY A 124 12.49 -17.00 1.90
N SER A 125 13.76 -17.40 1.71
CA SER A 125 14.55 -17.17 0.51
C SER A 125 13.94 -17.77 -0.76
N ALA A 126 13.19 -18.89 -0.64
CA ALA A 126 12.52 -19.52 -1.77
C ALA A 126 11.56 -18.55 -2.51
N SER A 127 11.02 -17.54 -1.84
CA SER A 127 10.17 -16.52 -2.44
C SER A 127 10.92 -15.58 -3.39
N ALA A 128 12.27 -15.56 -3.35
CA ALA A 128 13.11 -14.79 -4.26
C ALA A 128 13.25 -15.41 -5.66
N GLY A 129 12.66 -16.58 -5.92
CA GLY A 129 12.69 -17.24 -7.23
C GLY A 129 14.12 -17.53 -7.71
N VAL A 130 14.52 -16.97 -8.84
CA VAL A 130 15.87 -17.21 -9.41
C VAL A 130 17.02 -16.68 -8.54
N TYR A 131 16.74 -15.84 -7.55
CA TYR A 131 17.72 -15.31 -6.61
C TYR A 131 17.73 -16.06 -5.27
N ALA A 132 16.97 -17.15 -5.11
CA ALA A 132 16.79 -17.86 -3.86
C ALA A 132 18.11 -18.31 -3.22
N ASP A 133 19.00 -18.92 -3.99
CA ASP A 133 20.31 -19.38 -3.49
C ASP A 133 21.20 -18.22 -3.00
N SER A 134 21.18 -17.10 -3.73
CA SER A 134 21.94 -15.90 -3.35
C SER A 134 21.40 -15.29 -2.06
N VAL A 135 20.09 -15.23 -1.92
CA VAL A 135 19.41 -14.70 -0.72
C VAL A 135 19.68 -15.64 0.48
N HIS A 136 19.60 -16.95 0.28
CA HIS A 136 19.92 -17.93 1.31
C HIS A 136 21.38 -17.77 1.80
N ALA A 137 22.33 -17.68 0.87
CA ALA A 137 23.75 -17.50 1.20
C ALA A 137 24.05 -16.21 1.98
N LEU A 138 23.22 -15.17 1.83
CA LEU A 138 23.30 -13.91 2.58
C LEU A 138 22.52 -13.92 3.92
N GLY A 139 22.01 -15.08 4.35
CA GLY A 139 21.27 -15.23 5.60
C GLY A 139 19.78 -14.87 5.50
N GLY A 140 19.21 -14.94 4.30
CA GLY A 140 17.80 -14.63 4.04
C GLY A 140 16.79 -15.61 4.63
N ASP A 141 17.23 -16.68 5.27
CA ASP A 141 16.39 -17.65 5.97
C ASP A 141 16.49 -17.50 7.50
N ILE A 142 16.42 -16.30 8.00
CA ILE A 142 16.15 -16.12 9.42
C ILE A 142 14.67 -16.42 9.62
N PRO A 143 14.29 -17.58 10.19
CA PRO A 143 12.90 -17.85 10.48
C PRO A 143 12.41 -16.75 11.41
N GLY A 144 11.33 -16.10 11.05
CA GLY A 144 10.60 -15.33 12.03
C GLY A 144 10.16 -16.29 13.14
N ASN A 145 10.74 -16.15 14.31
CA ASN A 145 10.25 -16.79 15.53
C ASN A 145 8.83 -16.30 15.85
#